data_52e10918f812412af7ce5ff8104e067e
#
_entry.id   52e10918f812412af7ce5ff8104e067e
#
_cell.length_a   1.000
_cell.length_b   1.000
_cell.length_c   1.000
_cell.angle_alpha   90.00
_cell.angle_beta   90.00
_cell.angle_gamma   90.00
#
_symmetry.space_group_name_H-M   'P 1'
#
loop_
_entity.id
_entity.type
_entity.pdbx_description
1 polymer ?
#
loop_
_entity_poly.entity_id
_entity_poly.type
_entity_poly.pdbx_seq_one_letter_code
_entity_poly.pdbx_strand_id
1 'polypeptide(L)'
;PPRSTPKPSSAASDVYKRQLYTFKGLEKNKVDTLESGDIIAVAGIENINIGDTISDNENPEPLNRISIDQPTVSMFFNVNNSPFAGREGKFVTSRNLIERLEKEVLSNVSLHVSKTDKTDVFEVKGRGELQMAVLIETMRREGYEFMASRPEVITKEIDGSIHEPVENVYIDIPEEFVGTVTKNLSIRKGKMTSLINNGFGRATLEFEIPSRGLIGFRNQFLTETRGSGIMNTLFDSYKEWFGDIPQRTSGVLVADRDGKVTTYASLAMVDRGVLFVTPGTMVYKGMIVGERNNEGDLV
;
A
#
# COMPACT_ATOMS: atom_id res chain seq x y z
N PRO A 1 -5.46 53.99 21.59
CA PRO A 1 -5.86 53.54 20.30
C PRO A 1 -6.95 52.46 20.45
N PRO A 2 -8.11 52.62 19.79
CA PRO A 2 -9.21 51.71 19.95
C PRO A 2 -8.88 50.36 19.31
N ARG A 3 -9.19 49.29 20.01
CA ARG A 3 -9.15 47.90 19.49
C ARG A 3 -10.08 47.83 18.30
N SER A 4 -9.54 47.41 17.15
CA SER A 4 -10.32 47.09 15.95
C SER A 4 -11.21 45.89 16.25
N THR A 5 -12.52 46.10 16.31
CA THR A 5 -13.51 45.03 16.27
C THR A 5 -13.36 44.25 14.95
N PRO A 6 -13.40 42.92 14.98
CA PRO A 6 -13.35 42.12 13.73
C PRO A 6 -14.52 42.50 12.82
N LYS A 7 -14.25 42.70 11.54
CA LYS A 7 -15.28 43.02 10.55
C LYS A 7 -16.36 41.92 10.51
N PRO A 8 -17.65 42.27 10.57
CA PRO A 8 -18.76 41.30 10.58
C PRO A 8 -18.88 40.44 9.31
N SER A 9 -18.12 40.76 8.25
CA SER A 9 -18.11 40.00 6.97
C SER A 9 -17.42 38.64 7.03
N SER A 10 -16.49 38.40 7.96
CA SER A 10 -15.83 37.11 8.09
C SER A 10 -16.67 36.06 8.83
N ALA A 11 -17.41 36.50 9.86
CA ALA A 11 -18.32 35.63 10.60
C ALA A 11 -19.53 35.17 9.78
N ALA A 12 -20.07 36.04 8.91
CA ALA A 12 -21.19 35.69 8.03
C ALA A 12 -20.79 34.69 6.93
N SER A 13 -19.55 34.74 6.42
CA SER A 13 -19.08 33.77 5.42
C SER A 13 -18.81 32.39 6.00
N ASP A 14 -18.45 32.29 7.28
CA ASP A 14 -18.22 31.00 7.94
C ASP A 14 -19.52 30.26 8.27
N VAL A 15 -20.59 30.98 8.60
CA VAL A 15 -21.93 30.39 8.86
C VAL A 15 -22.51 29.70 7.61
N TYR A 16 -22.28 30.26 6.42
CA TYR A 16 -22.77 29.64 5.17
C TYR A 16 -21.98 28.43 4.70
N LYS A 17 -20.79 28.21 5.21
CA LYS A 17 -19.94 27.05 4.82
C LYS A 17 -20.25 25.79 5.62
N ARG A 18 -20.83 25.89 6.81
CA ARG A 18 -21.18 24.75 7.67
C ARG A 18 -22.56 24.23 7.31
N GLN A 19 -22.61 23.00 6.83
CA GLN A 19 -23.87 22.37 6.40
C GLN A 19 -23.93 20.94 6.93
N LEU A 20 -25.11 20.54 7.43
CA LEU A 20 -25.39 19.20 7.88
C LEU A 20 -26.17 18.44 6.80
N TYR A 21 -25.86 17.19 6.65
CA TYR A 21 -26.52 16.30 5.71
C TYR A 21 -26.79 14.96 6.37
N THR A 22 -27.95 14.38 6.04
CA THR A 22 -28.29 12.98 6.32
C THR A 22 -28.41 12.18 5.06
N PHE A 23 -28.38 10.86 5.16
CA PHE A 23 -28.48 9.93 4.04
C PHE A 23 -29.82 9.21 4.09
N LYS A 24 -30.56 9.24 2.96
CA LYS A 24 -31.73 8.37 2.71
C LYS A 24 -31.42 7.49 1.51
N GLY A 25 -31.03 6.24 1.77
CA GLY A 25 -30.47 5.38 0.73
C GLY A 25 -29.17 5.97 0.18
N LEU A 26 -29.10 6.26 -1.10
CA LEU A 26 -27.94 6.87 -1.77
C LEU A 26 -28.02 8.40 -1.87
N GLU A 27 -29.15 8.98 -1.49
CA GLU A 27 -29.35 10.44 -1.60
C GLU A 27 -28.87 11.17 -0.35
N LYS A 28 -28.19 12.29 -0.57
CA LYS A 28 -27.67 13.20 0.44
C LYS A 28 -28.62 14.39 0.61
N ASN A 29 -29.32 14.45 1.72
CA ASN A 29 -30.31 15.49 2.01
C ASN A 29 -29.78 16.48 3.03
N LYS A 30 -29.91 17.77 2.76
CA LYS A 30 -29.56 18.84 3.69
C LYS A 30 -30.58 18.89 4.82
N VAL A 31 -30.10 19.02 6.07
CA VAL A 31 -30.91 19.10 7.29
C VAL A 31 -30.36 20.18 8.21
N ASP A 32 -31.23 20.74 9.05
CA ASP A 32 -30.85 21.77 10.01
C ASP A 32 -30.58 21.17 11.40
N THR A 33 -31.20 20.03 11.72
CA THR A 33 -31.07 19.33 13.01
C THR A 33 -30.97 17.84 12.78
N LEU A 34 -30.34 17.14 13.71
CA LEU A 34 -30.12 15.69 13.69
C LEU A 34 -30.34 15.12 15.09
N GLU A 35 -30.74 13.86 15.16
CA GLU A 35 -30.95 13.15 16.41
C GLU A 35 -29.79 12.20 16.72
N SER A 36 -29.67 11.80 17.98
CA SER A 36 -28.68 10.83 18.43
C SER A 36 -28.92 9.46 17.75
N GLY A 37 -27.86 8.89 17.17
CA GLY A 37 -27.91 7.63 16.42
C GLY A 37 -27.87 7.78 14.90
N ASP A 38 -28.01 9.00 14.39
CA ASP A 38 -27.95 9.23 12.93
C ASP A 38 -26.50 9.26 12.41
N ILE A 39 -26.34 8.77 11.16
CA ILE A 39 -25.11 8.93 10.39
C ILE A 39 -25.20 10.22 9.59
N ILE A 40 -24.23 11.09 9.79
CA ILE A 40 -24.25 12.44 9.25
C ILE A 40 -23.04 12.75 8.39
N ALA A 41 -23.18 13.70 7.46
CA ALA A 41 -22.05 14.36 6.83
C ALA A 41 -22.07 15.86 7.19
N VAL A 42 -20.93 16.36 7.63
CA VAL A 42 -20.72 17.76 7.99
C VAL A 42 -19.78 18.40 7.00
N ALA A 43 -20.15 19.51 6.41
CA ALA A 43 -19.30 20.31 5.53
C ALA A 43 -18.87 21.61 6.20
N GLY A 44 -17.66 22.10 5.89
CA GLY A 44 -17.16 23.40 6.36
C GLY A 44 -16.46 23.35 7.72
N ILE A 45 -16.00 22.20 8.18
CA ILE A 45 -15.10 22.07 9.32
C ILE A 45 -13.68 21.94 8.77
N GLU A 46 -12.79 22.84 9.19
CA GLU A 46 -11.37 22.79 8.86
C GLU A 46 -10.63 22.00 9.95
N ASN A 47 -9.54 21.32 9.56
CA ASN A 47 -8.64 20.60 10.48
C ASN A 47 -9.28 19.48 11.30
N ILE A 48 -10.23 18.74 10.71
CA ILE A 48 -10.79 17.53 11.32
C ILE A 48 -10.14 16.29 10.73
N ASN A 49 -9.79 15.35 11.59
CA ASN A 49 -9.23 14.06 11.21
C ASN A 49 -10.19 12.92 11.55
N ILE A 50 -10.00 11.78 10.89
CA ILE A 50 -10.75 10.57 11.22
C ILE A 50 -10.41 10.13 12.65
N GLY A 51 -11.46 9.85 13.44
CA GLY A 51 -11.35 9.53 14.86
C GLY A 51 -11.45 10.73 15.80
N ASP A 52 -11.57 11.95 15.28
CA ASP A 52 -11.82 13.12 16.11
C ASP A 52 -13.29 13.17 16.53
N THR A 53 -13.54 13.57 17.77
CA THR A 53 -14.88 13.78 18.31
C THR A 53 -15.33 15.21 18.07
N ILE A 54 -16.51 15.40 17.52
CA ILE A 54 -17.18 16.70 17.47
C ILE A 54 -18.14 16.76 18.64
N SER A 55 -17.93 17.70 19.55
CA SER A 55 -18.75 17.88 20.74
C SER A 55 -19.22 19.31 20.91
N ASP A 56 -20.12 19.55 21.87
CA ASP A 56 -20.52 20.86 22.30
C ASP A 56 -19.34 21.59 22.94
N ASN A 57 -19.30 22.93 22.75
CA ASN A 57 -18.30 23.80 23.37
C ASN A 57 -18.48 23.99 24.89
N GLU A 58 -19.72 23.84 25.37
CA GLU A 58 -20.03 24.07 26.78
C GLU A 58 -19.69 22.86 27.65
N ASN A 59 -19.88 21.65 27.12
CA ASN A 59 -19.59 20.40 27.80
C ASN A 59 -18.87 19.41 26.82
N PRO A 60 -17.58 19.58 26.55
CA PRO A 60 -16.86 18.71 25.68
C PRO A 60 -16.63 17.30 26.31
N GLU A 61 -17.32 16.30 25.82
CA GLU A 61 -17.12 14.91 26.20
C GLU A 61 -16.46 14.13 25.03
N PRO A 62 -15.13 14.10 24.95
CA PRO A 62 -14.45 13.39 23.87
C PRO A 62 -14.58 11.88 24.07
N LEU A 63 -14.93 11.17 22.99
CA LEU A 63 -14.86 9.71 22.96
C LEU A 63 -13.41 9.26 22.88
N ASN A 64 -13.13 8.06 23.39
CA ASN A 64 -11.80 7.46 23.24
C ASN A 64 -11.45 7.29 21.76
N ARG A 65 -10.32 7.86 21.35
CA ARG A 65 -9.87 7.74 19.96
C ARG A 65 -9.52 6.29 19.64
N ILE A 66 -10.06 5.78 18.54
CA ILE A 66 -9.71 4.44 18.04
C ILE A 66 -8.24 4.51 17.57
N SER A 67 -7.37 3.70 18.18
CA SER A 67 -6.00 3.56 17.74
C SER A 67 -5.95 2.81 16.41
N ILE A 68 -5.24 3.38 15.45
CA ILE A 68 -5.01 2.74 14.15
C ILE A 68 -3.59 2.19 14.17
N ASP A 69 -3.40 0.97 13.67
CA ASP A 69 -2.08 0.35 13.61
C ASP A 69 -1.12 1.21 12.80
N GLN A 70 0.11 1.29 13.28
CA GLN A 70 1.16 2.02 12.59
C GLN A 70 1.50 1.37 11.25
N PRO A 71 1.95 2.16 10.26
CA PRO A 71 2.39 1.62 8.99
C PRO A 71 3.61 0.73 9.19
N THR A 72 3.65 -0.39 8.47
CA THR A 72 4.73 -1.39 8.55
C THR A 72 5.59 -1.42 7.29
N VAL A 73 5.09 -0.86 6.19
CA VAL A 73 5.76 -0.85 4.87
C VAL A 73 5.89 0.57 4.35
N SER A 74 7.03 0.90 3.77
CA SER A 74 7.28 2.15 3.05
C SER A 74 7.66 1.90 1.59
N MET A 75 7.29 2.83 0.71
CA MET A 75 7.72 2.90 -0.69
C MET A 75 8.06 4.34 -1.05
N PHE A 76 8.96 4.52 -2.00
CA PHE A 76 9.24 5.83 -2.59
C PHE A 76 8.49 5.99 -3.90
N PHE A 77 7.72 7.07 -4.01
CA PHE A 77 7.05 7.48 -5.23
C PHE A 77 7.80 8.65 -5.83
N ASN A 78 8.28 8.48 -7.06
CA ASN A 78 9.13 9.45 -7.75
C ASN A 78 8.45 9.91 -9.03
N VAL A 79 8.74 11.14 -9.44
CA VAL A 79 8.40 11.59 -10.79
C VAL A 79 9.07 10.69 -11.82
N ASN A 80 8.34 10.30 -12.86
CA ASN A 80 8.89 9.50 -13.95
C ASN A 80 9.93 10.29 -14.75
N ASN A 81 11.17 9.83 -14.69
CA ASN A 81 12.30 10.39 -15.45
C ASN A 81 12.83 9.42 -16.52
N SER A 82 12.08 8.36 -16.84
CA SER A 82 12.44 7.41 -17.89
C SER A 82 12.32 8.05 -19.28
N PRO A 83 12.91 7.45 -20.34
CA PRO A 83 12.75 7.89 -21.72
C PRO A 83 11.30 7.92 -22.22
N PHE A 84 10.37 7.28 -21.48
CA PHE A 84 8.93 7.25 -21.79
C PHE A 84 8.10 8.23 -20.95
N ALA A 85 8.73 9.08 -20.15
CA ALA A 85 8.02 10.04 -19.33
C ALA A 85 7.07 10.93 -20.16
N GLY A 86 5.82 11.08 -19.66
CA GLY A 86 4.79 11.90 -20.30
C GLY A 86 4.10 11.28 -21.51
N ARG A 87 4.28 9.98 -21.77
CA ARG A 87 3.65 9.31 -22.93
C ARG A 87 2.26 8.74 -22.61
N GLU A 88 2.03 8.31 -21.40
CA GLU A 88 0.81 7.60 -21.01
C GLU A 88 -0.04 8.40 -20.01
N GLY A 89 0.60 9.11 -19.08
CA GLY A 89 -0.07 9.88 -18.04
C GLY A 89 -0.30 11.35 -18.39
N LYS A 90 -1.36 11.92 -17.82
CA LYS A 90 -1.67 13.37 -17.91
C LYS A 90 -0.96 14.15 -16.79
N PHE A 91 -0.82 13.51 -15.62
CA PHE A 91 -0.29 14.11 -14.42
C PHE A 91 1.12 13.55 -14.15
N VAL A 92 2.13 14.30 -14.58
CA VAL A 92 3.55 13.85 -14.60
C VAL A 92 4.46 14.71 -13.72
N THR A 93 3.93 15.72 -13.03
CA THR A 93 4.74 16.64 -12.23
C THR A 93 4.77 16.27 -10.76
N SER A 94 5.83 16.66 -10.07
CA SER A 94 5.99 16.51 -8.62
C SER A 94 4.82 17.14 -7.84
N ARG A 95 4.35 18.30 -8.30
CA ARG A 95 3.21 18.99 -7.71
C ARG A 95 1.91 18.16 -7.81
N ASN A 96 1.61 17.62 -8.98
CA ASN A 96 0.42 16.77 -9.18
C ASN A 96 0.48 15.53 -8.27
N LEU A 97 1.68 14.93 -8.18
CA LEU A 97 1.89 13.73 -7.39
C LEU A 97 1.65 14.00 -5.90
N ILE A 98 2.24 15.05 -5.33
CA ILE A 98 2.08 15.35 -3.90
C ILE A 98 0.65 15.77 -3.57
N GLU A 99 0.00 16.62 -4.38
CA GLU A 99 -1.39 17.05 -4.17
C GLU A 99 -2.36 15.85 -4.15
N ARG A 100 -2.12 14.85 -5.02
CA ARG A 100 -2.92 13.62 -5.03
C ARG A 100 -2.67 12.73 -3.81
N LEU A 101 -1.42 12.59 -3.40
CA LEU A 101 -1.04 11.81 -2.22
C LEU A 101 -1.57 12.45 -0.93
N GLU A 102 -1.47 13.77 -0.78
CA GLU A 102 -2.04 14.51 0.36
C GLU A 102 -3.57 14.34 0.42
N LYS A 103 -4.25 14.35 -0.72
CA LYS A 103 -5.69 14.07 -0.79
C LYS A 103 -6.04 12.64 -0.35
N GLU A 104 -5.22 11.66 -0.68
CA GLU A 104 -5.41 10.27 -0.24
C GLU A 104 -5.32 10.14 1.27
N VAL A 105 -4.35 10.81 1.91
CA VAL A 105 -4.15 10.80 3.37
C VAL A 105 -5.39 11.29 4.12
N LEU A 106 -6.15 12.24 3.56
CA LEU A 106 -7.39 12.73 4.18
C LEU A 106 -8.48 11.66 4.30
N SER A 107 -8.51 10.71 3.39
CA SER A 107 -9.50 9.62 3.37
C SER A 107 -8.96 8.29 3.92
N ASN A 108 -7.65 8.15 4.00
CA ASN A 108 -6.97 6.90 4.35
C ASN A 108 -6.00 7.12 5.53
N VAL A 109 -6.52 6.96 6.74
CA VAL A 109 -5.78 7.23 7.98
C VAL A 109 -4.58 6.30 8.22
N SER A 110 -4.51 5.17 7.54
CA SER A 110 -3.38 4.24 7.65
C SER A 110 -2.23 4.59 6.69
N LEU A 111 -2.44 5.57 5.81
CA LEU A 111 -1.44 6.05 4.87
C LEU A 111 -0.75 7.29 5.41
N HIS A 112 0.56 7.33 5.36
CA HIS A 112 1.37 8.50 5.70
C HIS A 112 2.24 8.87 4.51
N VAL A 113 2.32 10.16 4.22
CA VAL A 113 3.14 10.70 3.13
C VAL A 113 4.10 11.71 3.72
N SER A 114 5.38 11.57 3.42
CA SER A 114 6.43 12.50 3.82
C SER A 114 7.28 12.91 2.61
N LYS A 115 7.71 14.17 2.62
CA LYS A 115 8.68 14.66 1.66
C LYS A 115 10.07 14.18 2.07
N THR A 116 10.88 13.82 1.09
CA THR A 116 12.29 13.48 1.31
C THR A 116 13.16 14.71 1.04
N ASP A 117 14.47 14.59 1.23
CA ASP A 117 15.45 15.64 0.89
C ASP A 117 15.46 15.95 -0.62
N LYS A 118 14.92 15.06 -1.45
CA LYS A 118 14.76 15.24 -2.89
C LYS A 118 13.38 15.77 -3.22
N THR A 119 13.29 16.83 -4.00
CA THR A 119 12.05 17.53 -4.34
C THR A 119 11.04 16.68 -5.11
N ASP A 120 11.49 15.65 -5.82
CA ASP A 120 10.68 14.82 -6.72
C ASP A 120 10.42 13.41 -6.16
N VAL A 121 10.76 13.16 -4.89
CA VAL A 121 10.65 11.86 -4.22
C VAL A 121 9.83 11.99 -2.95
N PHE A 122 8.79 11.21 -2.86
CA PHE A 122 7.88 11.16 -1.69
C PHE A 122 7.94 9.77 -1.07
N GLU A 123 8.09 9.72 0.25
CA GLU A 123 7.98 8.48 1.00
C GLU A 123 6.52 8.25 1.38
N VAL A 124 5.99 7.11 0.98
CA VAL A 124 4.61 6.69 1.24
C VAL A 124 4.66 5.46 2.15
N LYS A 125 4.07 5.58 3.34
CA LYS A 125 4.03 4.52 4.36
C LYS A 125 2.60 3.99 4.50
N GLY A 126 2.46 2.67 4.61
CA GLY A 126 1.17 2.01 4.77
C GLY A 126 1.29 0.65 5.47
N ARG A 127 0.17 -0.03 5.58
CA ARG A 127 0.08 -1.30 6.33
C ARG A 127 0.64 -2.50 5.61
N GLY A 128 0.79 -2.44 4.28
CA GLY A 128 1.28 -3.59 3.52
C GLY A 128 1.31 -3.36 2.01
N GLU A 129 1.85 -4.33 1.29
CA GLU A 129 2.03 -4.25 -0.16
C GLU A 129 0.72 -4.10 -0.94
N LEU A 130 -0.37 -4.73 -0.48
CA LEU A 130 -1.67 -4.64 -1.16
C LEU A 130 -2.22 -3.22 -1.15
N GLN A 131 -2.11 -2.51 -0.02
CA GLN A 131 -2.54 -1.11 0.07
C GLN A 131 -1.77 -0.24 -0.92
N MET A 132 -0.45 -0.45 -1.02
CA MET A 132 0.41 0.27 -1.98
C MET A 132 0.03 -0.07 -3.43
N ALA A 133 -0.20 -1.34 -3.73
CA ALA A 133 -0.59 -1.78 -5.07
C ALA A 133 -1.95 -1.18 -5.50
N VAL A 134 -2.93 -1.15 -4.59
CA VAL A 134 -4.23 -0.51 -4.85
C VAL A 134 -4.08 0.98 -5.09
N LEU A 135 -3.28 1.68 -4.28
CA LEU A 135 -3.00 3.11 -4.46
C LEU A 135 -2.36 3.38 -5.83
N ILE A 136 -1.30 2.63 -6.18
CA ILE A 136 -0.60 2.76 -7.46
C ILE A 136 -1.58 2.55 -8.63
N GLU A 137 -2.38 1.49 -8.58
CA GLU A 137 -3.34 1.18 -9.65
C GLU A 137 -4.45 2.23 -9.76
N THR A 138 -4.96 2.74 -8.63
CA THR A 138 -5.95 3.81 -8.62
C THR A 138 -5.40 5.08 -9.25
N MET A 139 -4.20 5.50 -8.85
CA MET A 139 -3.53 6.67 -9.41
C MET A 139 -3.23 6.49 -10.91
N ARG A 140 -2.80 5.29 -11.32
CA ARG A 140 -2.60 4.98 -12.74
C ARG A 140 -3.89 5.16 -13.56
N ARG A 141 -5.02 4.67 -13.05
CA ARG A 141 -6.35 4.82 -13.71
C ARG A 141 -6.82 6.27 -13.75
N GLU A 142 -6.45 7.07 -12.77
CA GLU A 142 -6.71 8.51 -12.75
C GLU A 142 -5.84 9.29 -13.75
N GLY A 143 -4.83 8.65 -14.35
CA GLY A 143 -3.92 9.24 -15.34
C GLY A 143 -2.65 9.83 -14.76
N TYR A 144 -2.26 9.44 -13.56
CA TYR A 144 -0.96 9.77 -12.99
C TYR A 144 0.11 8.83 -13.54
N GLU A 145 1.27 9.39 -13.88
CA GLU A 145 2.45 8.66 -14.32
C GLU A 145 3.60 8.97 -13.35
N PHE A 146 4.10 7.94 -12.70
CA PHE A 146 5.16 8.04 -11.70
C PHE A 146 5.92 6.72 -11.57
N MET A 147 7.06 6.74 -10.91
CA MET A 147 7.84 5.55 -10.57
C MET A 147 7.62 5.20 -9.10
N ALA A 148 7.54 3.90 -8.81
CA ALA A 148 7.46 3.37 -7.47
C ALA A 148 8.67 2.48 -7.16
N SER A 149 9.25 2.62 -5.97
CA SER A 149 10.30 1.72 -5.49
C SER A 149 9.73 0.36 -5.09
N ARG A 150 10.60 -0.58 -4.75
CA ARG A 150 10.18 -1.79 -4.05
C ARG A 150 9.65 -1.43 -2.67
N PRO A 151 8.66 -2.18 -2.13
CA PRO A 151 8.24 -2.03 -0.74
C PRO A 151 9.35 -2.49 0.21
N GLU A 152 9.59 -1.70 1.24
CA GLU A 152 10.54 -1.98 2.31
C GLU A 152 9.82 -1.91 3.66
N VAL A 153 10.20 -2.75 4.61
CA VAL A 153 9.63 -2.72 5.94
C VAL A 153 10.22 -1.57 6.75
N ILE A 154 9.39 -0.95 7.58
CA ILE A 154 9.81 0.13 8.46
C ILE A 154 10.43 -0.50 9.69
N THR A 155 11.74 -0.36 9.86
CA THR A 155 12.47 -0.82 11.03
C THR A 155 12.50 0.25 12.12
N LYS A 156 12.70 -0.17 13.37
CA LYS A 156 12.90 0.71 14.53
C LYS A 156 14.17 0.30 15.26
N GLU A 157 14.89 1.28 15.79
CA GLU A 157 15.98 1.04 16.71
C GLU A 157 15.44 1.10 18.14
N ILE A 158 15.53 0.01 18.88
CA ILE A 158 15.09 -0.11 20.27
C ILE A 158 16.28 -0.68 21.06
N ASP A 159 16.71 0.01 22.09
CA ASP A 159 17.85 -0.38 22.95
C ASP A 159 19.14 -0.71 22.18
N GLY A 160 19.39 0.01 21.06
CA GLY A 160 20.58 -0.18 20.22
C GLY A 160 20.51 -1.39 19.28
N SER A 161 19.37 -2.10 19.24
CA SER A 161 19.11 -3.22 18.32
C SER A 161 18.07 -2.84 17.27
N ILE A 162 18.23 -3.35 16.03
CA ILE A 162 17.26 -3.15 14.96
C ILE A 162 16.08 -4.10 15.19
N HIS A 163 14.88 -3.53 15.25
CA HIS A 163 13.62 -4.25 15.33
C HIS A 163 12.82 -4.10 14.04
N GLU A 164 12.17 -5.17 13.63
CA GLU A 164 11.33 -5.23 12.45
C GLU A 164 9.88 -5.59 12.81
N PRO A 165 8.89 -5.18 12.00
CA PRO A 165 7.49 -5.52 12.24
C PRO A 165 7.28 -7.02 12.00
N VAL A 166 6.53 -7.64 12.88
CA VAL A 166 6.19 -9.07 12.86
C VAL A 166 4.68 -9.23 12.80
N GLU A 167 4.22 -10.19 12.01
CA GLU A 167 2.81 -10.50 11.81
C GLU A 167 2.49 -11.92 12.26
N ASN A 168 1.30 -12.08 12.83
CA ASN A 168 0.69 -13.38 13.02
C ASN A 168 -0.11 -13.73 11.76
N VAL A 169 0.20 -14.88 11.16
CA VAL A 169 -0.40 -15.36 9.93
C VAL A 169 -1.25 -16.57 10.22
N TYR A 170 -2.52 -16.47 9.85
CA TYR A 170 -3.51 -17.54 9.98
C TYR A 170 -3.83 -18.10 8.60
N ILE A 171 -3.59 -19.39 8.42
CA ILE A 171 -3.69 -20.06 7.12
C ILE A 171 -4.65 -21.25 7.26
N ASP A 172 -5.62 -21.34 6.36
CA ASP A 172 -6.48 -22.51 6.19
C ASP A 172 -6.29 -23.10 4.79
N ILE A 173 -5.79 -24.35 4.72
CA ILE A 173 -5.41 -25.02 3.47
C ILE A 173 -5.80 -26.50 3.49
N PRO A 174 -5.97 -27.12 2.29
CA PRO A 174 -5.99 -28.57 2.18
C PRO A 174 -4.69 -29.20 2.71
N GLU A 175 -4.79 -30.34 3.38
CA GLU A 175 -3.67 -31.04 4.02
C GLU A 175 -2.50 -31.33 3.08
N GLU A 176 -2.77 -31.59 1.80
CA GLU A 176 -1.74 -31.84 0.78
C GLU A 176 -0.74 -30.69 0.61
N PHE A 177 -1.13 -29.45 0.92
CA PHE A 177 -0.27 -28.26 0.76
C PHE A 177 0.47 -27.85 2.04
N VAL A 178 0.20 -28.50 3.19
CA VAL A 178 0.80 -28.15 4.50
C VAL A 178 2.34 -28.16 4.41
N GLY A 179 2.93 -29.20 3.82
CA GLY A 179 4.39 -29.30 3.71
C GLY A 179 5.00 -28.19 2.85
N THR A 180 4.38 -27.87 1.72
CA THR A 180 4.86 -26.84 0.79
C THR A 180 4.79 -25.45 1.44
N VAL A 181 3.64 -25.10 2.03
CA VAL A 181 3.43 -23.81 2.67
C VAL A 181 4.35 -23.63 3.88
N THR A 182 4.47 -24.65 4.73
CA THR A 182 5.37 -24.63 5.89
C THR A 182 6.84 -24.42 5.47
N LYS A 183 7.32 -25.14 4.46
CA LYS A 183 8.66 -24.97 3.92
C LYS A 183 8.93 -23.55 3.46
N ASN A 184 8.00 -22.99 2.69
CA ASN A 184 8.17 -21.65 2.09
C ASN A 184 8.13 -20.54 3.14
N LEU A 185 7.26 -20.64 4.13
CA LEU A 185 7.24 -19.69 5.24
C LEU A 185 8.48 -19.81 6.12
N SER A 186 8.98 -21.02 6.37
CA SER A 186 10.20 -21.23 7.16
C SER A 186 11.44 -20.62 6.48
N ILE A 187 11.58 -20.74 5.15
CA ILE A 187 12.65 -20.07 4.38
C ILE A 187 12.57 -18.54 4.56
N ARG A 188 11.36 -18.00 4.67
CA ARG A 188 11.08 -16.57 4.87
C ARG A 188 11.12 -16.15 6.35
N LYS A 189 11.72 -16.97 7.22
CA LYS A 189 11.84 -16.75 8.68
C LYS A 189 10.52 -16.84 9.44
N GLY A 190 9.49 -17.48 8.86
CA GLY A 190 8.26 -17.80 9.58
C GLY A 190 8.48 -18.92 10.59
N LYS A 191 8.02 -18.71 11.80
CA LYS A 191 8.00 -19.70 12.90
C LYS A 191 6.58 -20.21 13.09
N MET A 192 6.36 -21.49 12.87
CA MET A 192 5.05 -22.10 13.10
C MET A 192 4.77 -22.15 14.61
N THR A 193 3.62 -21.59 15.01
CA THR A 193 3.15 -21.56 16.40
C THR A 193 2.07 -22.58 16.66
N SER A 194 1.26 -22.92 15.66
CA SER A 194 0.18 -23.89 15.77
C SER A 194 -0.06 -24.63 14.45
N LEU A 195 -0.46 -25.89 14.55
CA LEU A 195 -0.98 -26.72 13.46
C LEU A 195 -2.16 -27.52 13.98
N ILE A 196 -3.33 -27.30 13.42
CA ILE A 196 -4.56 -28.01 13.77
C ILE A 196 -5.10 -28.68 12.51
N ASN A 197 -5.23 -29.99 12.56
CA ASN A 197 -5.88 -30.76 11.52
C ASN A 197 -7.37 -30.85 11.82
N ASN A 198 -8.21 -30.32 10.94
CA ASN A 198 -9.66 -30.24 11.16
C ASN A 198 -10.41 -31.56 10.86
N GLY A 199 -9.70 -32.61 10.45
CA GLY A 199 -10.28 -33.95 10.22
C GLY A 199 -11.13 -34.09 8.95
N PHE A 200 -11.27 -33.00 8.16
CA PHE A 200 -12.03 -32.98 6.91
C PHE A 200 -11.14 -32.70 5.68
N GLY A 201 -9.87 -33.10 5.75
CA GLY A 201 -8.90 -32.87 4.68
C GLY A 201 -8.37 -31.44 4.61
N ARG A 202 -8.59 -30.61 5.64
CA ARG A 202 -8.07 -29.26 5.77
C ARG A 202 -7.30 -29.09 7.08
N ALA A 203 -6.29 -28.24 7.04
CA ALA A 203 -5.47 -27.90 8.19
C ALA A 203 -5.43 -26.37 8.38
N THR A 204 -5.46 -25.95 9.63
CA THR A 204 -5.23 -24.57 10.05
C THR A 204 -3.83 -24.44 10.61
N LEU A 205 -3.08 -23.49 10.08
CA LEU A 205 -1.70 -23.19 10.47
C LEU A 205 -1.64 -21.78 11.04
N GLU A 206 -0.83 -21.60 12.07
CA GLU A 206 -0.50 -20.28 12.58
C GLU A 206 1.03 -20.09 12.54
N PHE A 207 1.43 -18.92 12.05
CA PHE A 207 2.83 -18.55 11.96
C PHE A 207 3.07 -17.14 12.53
N GLU A 208 4.21 -16.99 13.18
CA GLU A 208 4.82 -15.71 13.46
C GLU A 208 5.90 -15.47 12.41
N ILE A 209 5.83 -14.34 11.67
CA ILE A 209 6.74 -14.06 10.56
C ILE A 209 7.04 -12.56 10.45
N PRO A 210 8.28 -12.15 10.14
CA PRO A 210 8.57 -10.76 9.85
C PRO A 210 7.81 -10.29 8.59
N SER A 211 7.22 -9.08 8.63
CA SER A 211 6.39 -8.55 7.52
C SER A 211 7.11 -8.57 6.17
N ARG A 212 8.45 -8.38 6.14
CA ARG A 212 9.25 -8.50 4.90
C ARG A 212 9.23 -9.91 4.30
N GLY A 213 8.99 -10.95 5.11
CA GLY A 213 8.83 -12.33 4.65
C GLY A 213 7.52 -12.56 3.90
N LEU A 214 6.52 -11.71 4.10
CA LEU A 214 5.23 -11.79 3.44
C LEU A 214 5.18 -11.01 2.11
N ILE A 215 6.12 -10.10 1.88
CA ILE A 215 6.21 -9.33 0.63
C ILE A 215 6.34 -10.31 -0.56
N GLY A 216 5.38 -10.22 -1.50
CA GLY A 216 5.28 -11.10 -2.68
C GLY A 216 4.86 -12.54 -2.39
N PHE A 217 4.69 -12.95 -1.13
CA PHE A 217 4.32 -14.32 -0.78
C PHE A 217 2.88 -14.67 -1.16
N ARG A 218 1.97 -13.73 -1.09
CA ARG A 218 0.53 -13.98 -1.36
C ARG A 218 0.27 -14.61 -2.72
N ASN A 219 0.91 -14.12 -3.77
CA ASN A 219 0.76 -14.65 -5.12
C ASN A 219 1.34 -16.07 -5.23
N GLN A 220 2.51 -16.30 -4.64
CA GLN A 220 3.13 -17.63 -4.57
C GLN A 220 2.21 -18.60 -3.83
N PHE A 221 1.70 -18.22 -2.66
CA PHE A 221 0.76 -19.02 -1.86
C PHE A 221 -0.49 -19.41 -2.64
N LEU A 222 -1.14 -18.46 -3.33
CA LEU A 222 -2.33 -18.75 -4.14
C LEU A 222 -2.01 -19.70 -5.31
N THR A 223 -0.87 -19.54 -5.95
CA THR A 223 -0.45 -20.43 -7.03
C THR A 223 -0.18 -21.84 -6.52
N GLU A 224 0.55 -21.99 -5.43
CA GLU A 224 0.92 -23.29 -4.85
C GLU A 224 -0.28 -24.03 -4.27
N THR A 225 -1.23 -23.30 -3.67
CA THR A 225 -2.48 -23.88 -3.15
C THR A 225 -3.58 -23.99 -4.21
N ARG A 226 -3.28 -23.70 -5.47
CA ARG A 226 -4.27 -23.69 -6.57
C ARG A 226 -5.51 -22.84 -6.27
N GLY A 227 -5.33 -21.74 -5.53
CA GLY A 227 -6.40 -20.85 -5.11
C GLY A 227 -7.28 -21.36 -3.98
N SER A 228 -7.02 -22.56 -3.42
CA SER A 228 -7.85 -23.16 -2.36
C SER A 228 -7.46 -22.73 -0.95
N GLY A 229 -6.32 -22.04 -0.80
CA GLY A 229 -5.81 -21.56 0.49
C GLY A 229 -6.40 -20.21 0.87
N ILE A 230 -6.64 -20.02 2.16
CA ILE A 230 -7.05 -18.76 2.77
C ILE A 230 -5.92 -18.33 3.69
N MET A 231 -5.48 -17.08 3.56
CA MET A 231 -4.41 -16.49 4.38
C MET A 231 -4.84 -15.12 4.90
N ASN A 232 -4.81 -14.97 6.21
CA ASN A 232 -5.04 -13.71 6.92
C ASN A 232 -3.80 -13.34 7.71
N THR A 233 -3.48 -12.07 7.77
CA THR A 233 -2.33 -11.53 8.50
C THR A 233 -2.79 -10.45 9.46
N LEU A 234 -2.17 -10.41 10.64
CA LEU A 234 -2.42 -9.41 11.66
C LEU A 234 -1.08 -8.94 12.22
N PHE A 235 -0.87 -7.62 12.26
CA PHE A 235 0.29 -7.06 12.91
C PHE A 235 0.32 -7.47 14.40
N ASP A 236 1.44 -7.95 14.87
CA ASP A 236 1.67 -8.33 16.27
C ASP A 236 2.45 -7.24 17.00
N SER A 237 3.74 -7.13 16.70
CA SER A 237 4.66 -6.25 17.41
C SER A 237 5.94 -6.02 16.60
N TYR A 238 6.83 -5.18 17.15
CA TYR A 238 8.19 -5.07 16.66
C TYR A 238 9.08 -6.02 17.47
N LYS A 239 9.85 -6.88 16.80
CA LYS A 239 10.81 -7.83 17.40
C LYS A 239 12.18 -7.65 16.78
N GLU A 240 13.22 -8.11 17.48
CA GLU A 240 14.59 -8.09 16.96
C GLU A 240 14.67 -8.71 15.57
N TRP A 241 15.61 -8.22 14.78
CA TRP A 241 15.83 -8.65 13.40
C TRP A 241 16.03 -10.18 13.30
N PHE A 242 15.19 -10.86 12.52
CA PHE A 242 15.18 -12.33 12.34
C PHE A 242 16.32 -12.86 11.46
N GLY A 243 17.27 -12.01 11.06
CA GLY A 243 18.34 -12.35 10.14
C GLY A 243 17.89 -12.29 8.67
N ASP A 244 18.82 -12.54 7.76
CA ASP A 244 18.58 -12.39 6.33
C ASP A 244 17.59 -13.43 5.78
N ILE A 245 16.71 -12.96 4.91
CA ILE A 245 15.84 -13.82 4.11
C ILE A 245 16.52 -14.01 2.76
N PRO A 246 16.65 -15.25 2.25
CA PRO A 246 17.19 -15.49 0.92
C PRO A 246 16.41 -14.69 -0.12
N GLN A 247 17.11 -13.83 -0.83
CA GLN A 247 16.53 -13.10 -1.94
C GLN A 247 16.61 -13.94 -3.21
N ARG A 248 15.78 -13.60 -4.17
CA ARG A 248 15.81 -14.19 -5.50
C ARG A 248 17.19 -13.97 -6.14
N THR A 249 17.76 -15.03 -6.67
CA THR A 249 19.08 -15.02 -7.34
C THR A 249 18.95 -14.86 -8.87
N SER A 250 17.74 -15.01 -9.44
CA SER A 250 17.52 -14.89 -10.89
C SER A 250 17.74 -13.46 -11.37
N GLY A 251 18.42 -13.34 -12.52
CA GLY A 251 18.69 -12.07 -13.18
C GLY A 251 17.47 -11.51 -13.93
N VAL A 252 17.68 -10.42 -14.65
CA VAL A 252 16.67 -9.77 -15.49
C VAL A 252 17.02 -9.87 -16.97
N LEU A 253 15.99 -9.78 -17.82
CA LEU A 253 16.13 -9.57 -19.26
C LEU A 253 16.05 -8.07 -19.54
N VAL A 254 17.06 -7.54 -20.21
CA VAL A 254 17.20 -6.10 -20.47
C VAL A 254 17.20 -5.85 -21.97
N ALA A 255 16.47 -4.83 -22.43
CA ALA A 255 16.47 -4.45 -23.83
C ALA A 255 17.82 -3.84 -24.24
N ASP A 256 18.40 -4.33 -25.33
CA ASP A 256 19.71 -3.89 -25.88
C ASP A 256 19.61 -2.58 -26.67
N ARG A 257 18.42 -2.23 -27.15
CA ARG A 257 18.15 -1.06 -28.00
C ARG A 257 16.72 -0.55 -27.87
N ASP A 258 16.49 0.64 -28.40
CA ASP A 258 15.16 1.21 -28.54
C ASP A 258 14.41 0.57 -29.70
N GLY A 259 13.11 0.35 -29.56
CA GLY A 259 12.28 -0.20 -30.62
C GLY A 259 11.02 -0.89 -30.15
N LYS A 260 10.37 -1.61 -31.08
CA LYS A 260 9.22 -2.46 -30.76
C LYS A 260 9.68 -3.90 -30.56
N VAL A 261 9.17 -4.52 -29.52
CA VAL A 261 9.35 -5.95 -29.27
C VAL A 261 8.73 -6.73 -30.45
N THR A 262 9.53 -7.57 -31.09
CA THR A 262 9.06 -8.42 -32.20
C THR A 262 8.64 -9.79 -31.68
N THR A 263 7.71 -10.45 -32.37
CA THR A 263 7.30 -11.84 -32.07
C THR A 263 8.50 -12.78 -32.07
N TYR A 264 9.43 -12.60 -33.06
CA TYR A 264 10.64 -13.39 -33.14
C TYR A 264 11.54 -13.26 -31.91
N ALA A 265 11.77 -12.02 -31.44
CA ALA A 265 12.57 -11.77 -30.24
C ALA A 265 11.88 -12.37 -28.99
N SER A 266 10.55 -12.21 -28.88
CA SER A 266 9.80 -12.80 -27.78
C SER A 266 9.92 -14.32 -27.72
N LEU A 267 9.76 -15.01 -28.86
CA LEU A 267 9.91 -16.45 -28.93
C LEU A 267 11.34 -16.93 -28.60
N ALA A 268 12.36 -16.19 -29.01
CA ALA A 268 13.75 -16.51 -28.69
C ALA A 268 14.08 -16.36 -27.18
N MET A 269 13.26 -15.65 -26.43
CA MET A 269 13.46 -15.44 -24.99
C MET A 269 12.62 -16.36 -24.10
N VAL A 270 11.63 -17.11 -24.65
CA VAL A 270 10.73 -17.98 -23.86
C VAL A 270 11.50 -19.01 -23.02
N ASP A 271 12.55 -19.61 -23.57
CA ASP A 271 13.36 -20.60 -22.85
C ASP A 271 14.33 -19.96 -21.83
N ARG A 272 14.56 -18.65 -21.93
CA ARG A 272 15.53 -17.93 -21.09
C ARG A 272 14.89 -17.22 -19.89
N GLY A 273 13.58 -16.99 -19.93
CA GLY A 273 12.88 -16.30 -18.86
C GLY A 273 11.43 -15.97 -19.18
N VAL A 274 10.81 -15.22 -18.29
CA VAL A 274 9.43 -14.74 -18.42
C VAL A 274 9.45 -13.27 -18.83
N LEU A 275 8.83 -12.95 -19.96
CA LEU A 275 8.72 -11.58 -20.45
C LEU A 275 7.56 -10.85 -19.78
N PHE A 276 7.78 -9.59 -19.40
CA PHE A 276 6.77 -8.66 -18.89
C PHE A 276 6.08 -7.87 -20.00
N VAL A 277 6.65 -7.91 -21.21
CA VAL A 277 6.21 -7.16 -22.40
C VAL A 277 5.70 -8.10 -23.47
N THR A 278 4.74 -7.63 -24.24
CA THR A 278 4.17 -8.37 -25.38
C THR A 278 4.75 -7.89 -26.72
N PRO A 279 4.68 -8.68 -27.79
CA PRO A 279 5.03 -8.22 -29.13
C PRO A 279 4.26 -6.93 -29.49
N GLY A 280 4.99 -5.95 -30.06
CA GLY A 280 4.44 -4.63 -30.37
C GLY A 280 4.65 -3.55 -29.30
N THR A 281 5.00 -3.95 -28.06
CA THR A 281 5.35 -3.00 -26.99
C THR A 281 6.61 -2.21 -27.35
N MET A 282 6.59 -0.90 -27.14
CA MET A 282 7.79 -0.06 -27.25
C MET A 282 8.67 -0.27 -26.04
N VAL A 283 9.97 -0.40 -26.27
CA VAL A 283 10.99 -0.51 -25.22
C VAL A 283 12.14 0.47 -25.53
N TYR A 284 12.89 0.83 -24.50
CA TYR A 284 14.10 1.63 -24.63
C TYR A 284 15.33 0.85 -24.15
N LYS A 285 16.50 1.23 -24.59
CA LYS A 285 17.77 0.61 -24.20
C LYS A 285 17.94 0.67 -22.68
N GLY A 286 18.18 -0.48 -22.05
CA GLY A 286 18.31 -0.61 -20.60
C GLY A 286 16.98 -0.86 -19.87
N MET A 287 15.86 -0.91 -20.57
CA MET A 287 14.57 -1.25 -19.97
C MET A 287 14.55 -2.74 -19.57
N ILE A 288 14.13 -3.02 -18.33
CA ILE A 288 13.89 -4.39 -17.88
C ILE A 288 12.61 -4.90 -18.55
N VAL A 289 12.72 -5.93 -19.35
CA VAL A 289 11.63 -6.50 -20.17
C VAL A 289 11.18 -7.88 -19.71
N GLY A 290 11.89 -8.49 -18.77
CA GLY A 290 11.54 -9.80 -18.27
C GLY A 290 12.40 -10.25 -17.09
N GLU A 291 12.03 -11.41 -16.56
CA GLU A 291 12.78 -12.14 -15.54
C GLU A 291 13.54 -13.30 -16.19
N ARG A 292 14.81 -13.42 -15.89
CA ARG A 292 15.64 -14.52 -16.37
C ARG A 292 15.50 -15.74 -15.48
N ASN A 293 15.54 -16.95 -16.04
CA ASN A 293 15.50 -18.21 -15.27
C ASN A 293 16.80 -18.50 -14.51
N ASN A 294 17.93 -17.91 -14.92
CA ASN A 294 19.26 -18.13 -14.36
C ASN A 294 19.79 -16.87 -13.68
N GLU A 295 20.85 -17.02 -12.88
CA GLU A 295 21.57 -15.93 -12.26
C GLU A 295 22.20 -14.99 -13.29
N GLY A 296 22.35 -13.72 -12.92
CA GLY A 296 22.93 -12.66 -13.74
C GLY A 296 21.98 -12.12 -14.81
N ASP A 297 22.19 -10.87 -15.19
CA ASP A 297 21.35 -10.17 -16.18
C ASP A 297 21.72 -10.57 -17.61
N LEU A 298 20.75 -10.55 -18.50
CA LEU A 298 20.92 -10.77 -19.93
C LEU A 298 20.44 -9.54 -20.71
N VAL A 299 21.36 -8.92 -21.44
CA VAL A 299 21.10 -7.81 -22.33
C VAL A 299 20.90 -8.29 -23.76
#